data_ba49dd8baffcddd4c16d1e56d2f128f8
#
_entry.id   ba49dd8baffcddd4c16d1e56d2f128f8
#
_cell.length_a   1.000
_cell.length_b   1.000
_cell.length_c   1.000
_cell.angle_alpha   90.00
_cell.angle_beta   90.00
_cell.angle_gamma   90.00
#
_symmetry.space_group_name_H-M   'P 1'
#
loop_
_entity.id
_entity.type
_entity.pdbx_description
1 polymer ?
#
loop_
_entity_poly.entity_id
_entity_poly.type
_entity_poly.pdbx_seq_one_letter_code
_entity_poly.pdbx_strand_id
1 'polypeptide(L)'
;MPFGVSPFKNLRSPWEVVIYNHMVVRSLRNDAKIDRLFHALADATRRDILARVMAGEQASVSALAARYEMSFAAVQKHVAVLESADLVSKQPKGRERVVRGNPRQVGRARALLTELEQLWQDRFSRIDALFINDLSPE
;
A
#
# COMPACT_ATOMS: atom_id res chain seq x y z
N MET A 1 -20.62 -2.49 -5.78
CA MET A 1 -20.17 -1.18 -6.26
C MET A 1 -19.72 -1.27 -7.70
N PRO A 2 -20.28 -0.47 -8.55
CA PRO A 2 -19.82 -0.46 -9.93
C PRO A 2 -18.44 0.20 -10.01
N PHE A 3 -17.44 -0.60 -10.32
CA PHE A 3 -16.06 -0.12 -10.53
C PHE A 3 -15.89 0.64 -11.85
N GLY A 4 -16.96 0.97 -12.55
CA GLY A 4 -16.91 1.58 -13.88
C GLY A 4 -17.30 3.05 -13.95
N VAL A 5 -17.68 3.66 -12.85
CA VAL A 5 -18.11 5.06 -12.86
C VAL A 5 -16.99 5.92 -12.30
N SER A 6 -16.40 6.74 -13.16
CA SER A 6 -15.44 7.75 -12.73
C SER A 6 -16.12 8.70 -11.75
N PRO A 7 -15.60 8.87 -10.53
CA PRO A 7 -16.18 9.80 -9.55
C PRO A 7 -16.13 11.25 -10.04
N PHE A 8 -15.37 11.51 -11.11
CA PHE A 8 -15.19 12.84 -11.67
C PHE A 8 -16.23 13.24 -12.71
N LYS A 9 -17.11 12.30 -13.15
CA LYS A 9 -18.11 12.58 -14.19
C LYS A 9 -19.14 13.64 -13.80
N ASN A 10 -19.38 13.81 -12.51
CA ASN A 10 -20.37 14.75 -12.01
C ASN A 10 -19.76 16.03 -11.43
N LEU A 11 -18.45 16.17 -11.48
CA LEU A 11 -17.75 17.35 -10.96
C LEU A 11 -17.73 18.44 -12.05
N ARG A 12 -18.22 19.62 -11.70
CA ARG A 12 -18.44 20.73 -12.64
C ARG A 12 -17.27 21.71 -12.72
N SER A 13 -16.33 21.63 -11.78
CA SER A 13 -15.22 22.58 -11.70
C SER A 13 -13.92 21.91 -11.22
N PRO A 14 -12.76 22.46 -11.63
CA PRO A 14 -11.46 21.92 -11.20
C PRO A 14 -11.26 21.90 -9.68
N TRP A 15 -11.81 22.88 -8.96
CA TRP A 15 -11.67 22.94 -7.52
C TRP A 15 -12.45 21.82 -6.81
N GLU A 16 -13.56 21.36 -7.38
CA GLU A 16 -14.29 20.20 -6.86
C GLU A 16 -13.45 18.93 -6.95
N VAL A 17 -12.72 18.74 -8.03
CA VAL A 17 -11.78 17.63 -8.19
C VAL A 17 -10.68 17.70 -7.13
N VAL A 18 -10.14 18.88 -6.89
CA VAL A 18 -9.11 19.10 -5.86
C VAL A 18 -9.63 18.76 -4.46
N ILE A 19 -10.83 19.23 -4.12
CA ILE A 19 -11.47 18.93 -2.84
C ILE A 19 -11.72 17.43 -2.70
N TYR A 20 -12.27 16.80 -3.74
CA TYR A 20 -12.53 15.36 -3.74
C TYR A 20 -11.25 14.56 -3.52
N ASN A 21 -10.19 14.86 -4.27
CA ASN A 21 -8.91 14.19 -4.12
C ASN A 21 -8.32 14.39 -2.73
N HIS A 22 -8.43 15.60 -2.19
CA HIS A 22 -7.96 15.92 -0.85
C HIS A 22 -8.70 15.13 0.23
N MET A 23 -10.02 14.99 0.09
CA MET A 23 -10.85 14.19 1.01
C MET A 23 -10.53 12.70 0.93
N VAL A 24 -10.35 12.15 -0.27
CA VAL A 24 -9.97 10.74 -0.47
C VAL A 24 -8.61 10.45 0.15
N VAL A 25 -7.64 11.31 -0.05
CA VAL A 25 -6.30 11.18 0.53
C VAL A 25 -6.34 11.27 2.05
N ARG A 26 -7.12 12.20 2.59
CA ARG A 26 -7.29 12.33 4.03
C ARG A 26 -7.92 11.06 4.63
N SER A 27 -8.89 10.47 3.94
CA SER A 27 -9.49 9.19 4.33
C SER A 27 -8.45 8.08 4.36
N LEU A 28 -7.60 7.97 3.32
CA LEU A 28 -6.53 6.99 3.26
C LEU A 28 -5.54 7.15 4.41
N ARG A 29 -5.18 8.40 4.76
CA ARG A 29 -4.22 8.65 5.85
C ARG A 29 -4.76 8.29 7.23
N ASN A 30 -6.06 8.38 7.43
CA ASN A 30 -6.71 8.18 8.73
C ASN A 30 -7.38 6.81 8.88
N ASP A 31 -7.26 5.93 7.88
CA ASP A 31 -7.89 4.62 7.90
C ASP A 31 -7.11 3.65 8.79
N ALA A 32 -7.78 3.02 9.76
CA ALA A 32 -7.19 2.00 10.61
C ALA A 32 -6.64 0.80 9.83
N LYS A 33 -7.20 0.51 8.66
CA LYS A 33 -6.68 -0.52 7.76
C LYS A 33 -5.30 -0.16 7.21
N ILE A 34 -5.07 1.11 6.94
CA ILE A 34 -3.75 1.62 6.51
C ILE A 34 -2.74 1.49 7.65
N ASP A 35 -3.14 1.76 8.88
CA ASP A 35 -2.25 1.58 10.03
C ASP A 35 -1.80 0.13 10.18
N ARG A 36 -2.73 -0.83 10.04
CA ARG A 36 -2.39 -2.25 10.08
C ARG A 36 -1.48 -2.67 8.93
N LEU A 37 -1.71 -2.10 7.75
CA LEU A 37 -0.90 -2.34 6.56
C LEU A 37 0.56 -1.93 6.79
N PHE A 38 0.80 -0.71 7.26
CA PHE A 38 2.15 -0.22 7.54
C PHE A 38 2.78 -0.92 8.73
N HIS A 39 2.00 -1.25 9.76
CA HIS A 39 2.49 -2.06 10.86
C HIS A 39 3.00 -3.42 10.39
N ALA A 40 2.26 -4.09 9.51
CA ALA A 40 2.68 -5.36 8.95
C ALA A 40 3.98 -5.23 8.15
N LEU A 41 4.16 -4.12 7.42
CA LEU A 41 5.36 -3.87 6.63
C LEU A 41 6.56 -3.39 7.46
N ALA A 42 6.38 -3.08 8.73
CA ALA A 42 7.43 -2.53 9.59
C ALA A 42 8.42 -3.59 10.11
N ASP A 43 8.32 -4.83 9.69
CA ASP A 43 9.20 -5.92 10.11
C ASP A 43 9.92 -6.54 8.91
N ALA A 44 11.24 -6.75 9.03
CA ALA A 44 12.07 -7.26 7.94
C ALA A 44 11.65 -8.68 7.50
N THR A 45 11.35 -9.55 8.45
CA THR A 45 10.93 -10.93 8.15
C THR A 45 9.59 -10.92 7.41
N ARG A 46 8.64 -10.10 7.84
CA ARG A 46 7.36 -9.98 7.14
C ARG A 46 7.52 -9.45 5.72
N ARG A 47 8.40 -8.47 5.52
CA ARG A 47 8.69 -7.98 4.17
C ARG A 47 9.32 -9.06 3.29
N ASP A 48 10.21 -9.88 3.85
CA ASP A 48 10.83 -10.98 3.11
C ASP A 48 9.81 -12.05 2.72
N ILE A 49 8.94 -12.44 3.65
CA ILE A 49 7.84 -13.38 3.38
C ILE A 49 6.95 -12.83 2.25
N LEU A 50 6.54 -11.58 2.38
CA LEU A 50 5.69 -10.93 1.38
C LEU A 50 6.37 -10.90 0.01
N ALA A 51 7.65 -10.55 -0.05
CA ALA A 51 8.42 -10.51 -1.30
C ALA A 51 8.45 -11.88 -1.99
N ARG A 52 8.67 -12.95 -1.24
CA ARG A 52 8.66 -14.33 -1.78
C ARG A 52 7.30 -14.69 -2.36
N VAL A 53 6.25 -14.41 -1.62
CA VAL A 53 4.88 -14.72 -2.03
C VAL A 53 4.47 -13.88 -3.25
N MET A 54 4.84 -12.60 -3.28
CA MET A 54 4.54 -11.71 -4.42
C MET A 54 5.35 -12.09 -5.67
N ALA A 55 6.52 -12.68 -5.51
CA ALA A 55 7.33 -13.19 -6.62
C ALA A 55 6.77 -14.50 -7.21
N GLY A 56 5.68 -15.02 -6.67
CA GLY A 56 4.99 -16.19 -7.19
C GLY A 56 5.32 -17.50 -6.49
N GLU A 57 6.07 -17.45 -5.39
CA GLU A 57 6.36 -18.65 -4.60
C GLU A 57 5.07 -19.13 -3.93
N GLN A 58 4.58 -20.28 -4.35
CA GLN A 58 3.40 -20.89 -3.75
C GLN A 58 3.85 -21.81 -2.62
N ALA A 59 3.77 -21.35 -1.41
CA ALA A 59 4.25 -22.08 -0.25
C ALA A 59 3.20 -22.10 0.87
N SER A 60 3.08 -23.25 1.54
CA SER A 60 2.39 -23.34 2.81
C SER A 60 3.19 -22.60 3.89
N VAL A 61 2.56 -22.36 5.05
CA VAL A 61 3.27 -21.77 6.19
C VAL A 61 4.44 -22.68 6.62
N SER A 62 4.26 -23.99 6.56
CA SER A 62 5.33 -24.95 6.86
C SER A 62 6.52 -24.81 5.92
N ALA A 63 6.27 -24.68 4.63
CA ALA A 63 7.32 -24.50 3.62
C ALA A 63 8.03 -23.16 3.79
N LEU A 64 7.31 -22.10 4.13
CA LEU A 64 7.91 -20.81 4.46
C LEU A 64 8.77 -20.89 5.71
N ALA A 65 8.29 -21.55 6.76
CA ALA A 65 9.02 -21.71 8.02
C ALA A 65 10.38 -22.40 7.84
N ALA A 66 10.46 -23.35 6.91
CA ALA A 66 11.71 -24.05 6.61
C ALA A 66 12.81 -23.12 6.05
N ARG A 67 12.45 -21.92 5.61
CA ARG A 67 13.39 -20.95 5.02
C ARG A 67 14.01 -20.00 6.04
N TYR A 68 13.55 -20.02 7.28
CA TYR A 68 13.96 -19.07 8.31
C TYR A 68 14.54 -19.78 9.52
N GLU A 69 15.51 -19.16 10.16
CA GLU A 69 16.09 -19.62 11.43
C GLU A 69 15.23 -19.18 12.61
N MET A 70 13.96 -19.53 12.58
CA MET A 70 13.04 -19.25 13.68
C MET A 70 12.01 -20.36 13.77
N SER A 71 11.28 -20.43 14.86
CA SER A 71 10.28 -21.46 15.08
C SER A 71 9.13 -21.35 14.08
N PHE A 72 8.47 -22.47 13.83
CA PHE A 72 7.24 -22.50 13.04
C PHE A 72 6.19 -21.54 13.60
N ALA A 73 6.04 -21.50 14.93
CA ALA A 73 5.10 -20.61 15.59
C ALA A 73 5.42 -19.12 15.33
N ALA A 74 6.69 -18.75 15.27
CA ALA A 74 7.10 -17.39 14.95
C ALA A 74 6.75 -17.02 13.49
N VAL A 75 7.04 -17.90 12.54
CA VAL A 75 6.67 -17.67 11.13
C VAL A 75 5.15 -17.61 10.98
N GLN A 76 4.42 -18.47 11.66
CA GLN A 76 2.96 -18.46 11.65
C GLN A 76 2.40 -17.13 12.15
N LYS A 77 2.99 -16.54 13.19
CA LYS A 77 2.60 -15.23 13.71
C LYS A 77 2.87 -14.11 12.67
N HIS A 78 4.00 -14.17 12.00
CA HIS A 78 4.31 -13.20 10.94
C HIS A 78 3.30 -13.28 9.80
N VAL A 79 2.96 -14.50 9.36
CA VAL A 79 1.95 -14.70 8.32
C VAL A 79 0.57 -14.21 8.80
N ALA A 80 0.22 -14.45 10.07
CA ALA A 80 -1.04 -13.98 10.64
C ALA A 80 -1.14 -12.45 10.66
N VAL A 81 -0.05 -11.75 10.96
CA VAL A 81 0.00 -10.27 10.90
C VAL A 81 -0.21 -9.79 9.46
N LEU A 82 0.47 -10.41 8.50
CA LEU A 82 0.28 -10.08 7.08
C LEU A 82 -1.15 -10.34 6.61
N GLU A 83 -1.75 -11.44 7.06
CA GLU A 83 -3.13 -11.80 6.73
C GLU A 83 -4.13 -10.80 7.34
N SER A 84 -3.92 -10.38 8.59
CA SER A 84 -4.79 -9.40 9.24
C SER A 84 -4.72 -8.02 8.59
N ALA A 85 -3.62 -7.72 7.89
CA ALA A 85 -3.44 -6.51 7.11
C ALA A 85 -3.92 -6.65 5.65
N ASP A 86 -4.52 -7.77 5.29
CA ASP A 86 -4.97 -8.12 3.94
C ASP A 86 -3.85 -8.14 2.88
N LEU A 87 -2.60 -8.24 3.30
CA LEU A 87 -1.45 -8.33 2.40
C LEU A 87 -1.28 -9.73 1.81
N VAL A 88 -1.72 -10.74 2.54
CA VAL A 88 -1.73 -12.13 2.08
C VAL A 88 -3.06 -12.79 2.47
N SER A 89 -3.36 -13.88 1.79
CA SER A 89 -4.47 -14.76 2.14
C SER A 89 -4.00 -16.21 2.09
N LYS A 90 -4.64 -17.08 2.85
CA LYS A 90 -4.41 -18.52 2.79
C LYS A 90 -5.48 -19.12 1.90
N GLN A 91 -5.08 -19.83 0.86
CA GLN A 91 -6.00 -20.45 -0.08
C GLN A 91 -5.77 -21.96 -0.14
N PRO A 92 -6.84 -22.77 -0.21
CA PRO A 92 -6.70 -24.20 -0.31
C PRO A 92 -6.05 -24.59 -1.64
N LYS A 93 -5.10 -25.53 -1.58
CA LYS A 93 -4.50 -26.15 -2.75
C LYS A 93 -4.27 -27.63 -2.43
N GLY A 94 -5.18 -28.47 -2.90
CA GLY A 94 -5.19 -29.88 -2.49
C GLY A 94 -5.50 -30.02 -1.00
N ARG A 95 -4.63 -30.70 -0.26
CA ARG A 95 -4.74 -30.87 1.18
C ARG A 95 -4.05 -29.78 2.00
N GLU A 96 -3.33 -28.87 1.30
CA GLU A 96 -2.58 -27.82 1.95
C GLU A 96 -3.25 -26.46 1.75
N ARG A 97 -2.85 -25.51 2.58
CA ARG A 97 -3.17 -24.11 2.40
C ARG A 97 -1.91 -23.36 1.99
N VAL A 98 -1.96 -22.69 0.85
CA VAL A 98 -0.85 -21.87 0.36
C VAL A 98 -1.12 -20.41 0.65
N VAL A 99 -0.04 -19.69 0.94
CA VAL A 99 -0.08 -18.25 1.17
C VAL A 99 -0.01 -17.54 -0.18
N ARG A 100 -0.94 -16.63 -0.43
CA ARG A 100 -0.97 -15.81 -1.64
C ARG A 100 -0.91 -14.34 -1.29
N GLY A 101 -0.14 -13.58 -2.07
CA GLY A 101 -0.05 -12.14 -1.96
C GLY A 101 -1.28 -11.42 -2.52
N ASN A 102 -1.58 -10.26 -1.98
CA ASN A 102 -2.63 -9.38 -2.45
C ASN A 102 -2.04 -8.09 -3.03
N PRO A 103 -1.86 -8.01 -4.36
CA PRO A 103 -1.26 -6.83 -4.99
C PRO A 103 -2.06 -5.54 -4.77
N ARG A 104 -3.38 -5.63 -4.65
CA ARG A 104 -4.25 -4.46 -4.40
C ARG A 104 -3.90 -3.78 -3.09
N GLN A 105 -3.59 -4.58 -2.05
CA GLN A 105 -3.26 -4.05 -0.74
C GLN A 105 -1.88 -3.37 -0.75
N VAL A 106 -0.93 -3.94 -1.47
CA VAL A 106 0.38 -3.29 -1.72
C VAL A 106 0.17 -1.97 -2.48
N GLY A 107 -0.73 -1.96 -3.46
CA GLY A 107 -1.08 -0.76 -4.20
C GLY A 107 -1.65 0.36 -3.33
N ARG A 108 -2.39 0.03 -2.27
CA ARG A 108 -2.90 1.02 -1.30
C ARG A 108 -1.77 1.69 -0.53
N ALA A 109 -0.78 0.92 -0.10
CA ALA A 109 0.41 1.48 0.55
C ALA A 109 1.16 2.42 -0.40
N ARG A 110 1.35 1.99 -1.64
CA ARG A 110 1.98 2.82 -2.68
C ARG A 110 1.21 4.11 -2.93
N ALA A 111 -0.11 4.05 -2.99
CA ALA A 111 -0.95 5.22 -3.23
C ALA A 111 -0.76 6.28 -2.14
N LEU A 112 -0.70 5.87 -0.88
CA LEU A 112 -0.44 6.81 0.22
C LEU A 112 0.94 7.44 0.12
N LEU A 113 1.98 6.62 -0.15
CA LEU A 113 3.35 7.12 -0.28
C LEU A 113 3.49 8.06 -1.48
N THR A 114 2.85 7.73 -2.60
CA THR A 114 2.82 8.58 -3.80
C THR A 114 2.17 9.93 -3.49
N GLU A 115 1.09 9.92 -2.73
CA GLU A 115 0.41 11.17 -2.34
C GLU A 115 1.30 12.05 -1.48
N LEU A 116 1.99 11.49 -0.49
CA LEU A 116 2.91 12.24 0.35
C LEU A 116 4.07 12.82 -0.46
N GLU A 117 4.60 12.04 -1.40
CA GLU A 117 5.65 12.49 -2.32
C GLU A 117 5.15 13.63 -3.21
N GLN A 118 3.92 13.52 -3.73
CA GLN A 118 3.33 14.55 -4.58
C GLN A 118 3.14 15.88 -3.83
N LEU A 119 2.72 15.83 -2.58
CA LEU A 119 2.61 17.01 -1.74
C LEU A 119 3.96 17.72 -1.57
N TRP A 120 5.02 16.94 -1.39
CA TRP A 120 6.37 17.46 -1.30
C TRP A 120 6.82 18.13 -2.61
N GLN A 121 6.59 17.47 -3.74
CA GLN A 121 6.93 18.00 -5.07
C GLN A 121 6.16 19.26 -5.40
N ASP A 122 4.89 19.34 -5.07
CA ASP A 122 4.06 20.53 -5.27
C ASP A 122 4.61 21.73 -4.48
N ARG A 123 5.07 21.48 -3.26
CA ARG A 123 5.72 22.52 -2.45
C ARG A 123 6.99 23.02 -3.10
N PHE A 124 7.82 22.12 -3.62
CA PHE A 124 9.05 22.46 -4.33
C PHE A 124 8.77 23.26 -5.60
N SER A 125 7.80 22.88 -6.39
CA SER A 125 7.41 23.57 -7.62
C SER A 125 6.95 25.01 -7.34
N ARG A 126 6.26 25.24 -6.22
CA ARG A 126 5.86 26.59 -5.81
C ARG A 126 7.06 27.46 -5.45
N ILE A 127 8.04 26.90 -4.78
CA ILE A 127 9.27 27.61 -4.42
C ILE A 127 10.05 27.99 -5.69
N ASP A 128 10.20 27.04 -6.63
CA ASP A 128 10.87 27.30 -7.90
C ASP A 128 10.16 28.37 -8.72
N ALA A 129 8.83 28.34 -8.75
CA ALA A 129 8.03 29.35 -9.45
C ALA A 129 8.25 30.75 -8.86
N LEU A 130 8.39 30.87 -7.54
CA LEU A 130 8.69 32.14 -6.88
C LEU A 130 10.08 32.65 -7.25
N PHE A 131 11.07 31.77 -7.29
CA PHE A 131 12.43 32.15 -7.70
C PHE A 131 12.50 32.58 -9.17
N ILE A 132 11.81 31.89 -10.06
CA ILE A 132 11.76 32.23 -11.48
C ILE A 132 11.10 33.59 -11.68
N ASN A 133 10.03 33.91 -10.97
CA ASN A 133 9.35 35.18 -11.04
C ASN A 133 10.21 36.35 -10.53
N ASP A 134 11.02 36.10 -9.50
CA ASP A 134 11.96 37.12 -8.98
C ASP A 134 13.15 37.39 -9.92
N LEU A 135 13.49 36.43 -10.77
CA LEU A 135 14.62 36.52 -11.71
C LEU A 135 14.19 36.98 -13.09
N SER A 136 12.90 37.16 -13.36
CA SER A 136 12.43 37.71 -14.65
C SER A 136 12.67 39.21 -14.68
N PRO A 137 13.54 39.71 -15.57
CA PRO A 137 13.65 41.15 -15.78
C PRO A 137 12.34 41.68 -16.40
N GLU A 138 11.81 42.71 -15.83
CA GLU A 138 10.68 43.44 -16.46
C GLU A 138 11.05 43.97 -17.83
#